data_d2b53afb8538807979580c3a7e346744
#
_entry.id   d2b53afb8538807979580c3a7e346744
#
_cell.length_a   1.000
_cell.length_b   1.000
_cell.length_c   1.000
_cell.angle_alpha   90.00
_cell.angle_beta   90.00
_cell.angle_gamma   90.00
#
_symmetry.space_group_name_H-M   'P 1'
#
loop_
_entity.id
_entity.type
_entity.pdbx_description
1 polymer ?
#
loop_
_entity_poly.entity_id
_entity_poly.type
_entity_poly.pdbx_seq_one_letter_code
_entity_poly.pdbx_strand_id
1 'polypeptide(L)'
;SAEELEHFSYTSKSLNCGGCTANCALNVITFKNGGRFISGNRCEKGGGKTKTKSAPSLYDYKYTSIINTGKDVHPKNPIAKVGLPLALSFYEQLPFWHTLFTELGFETVLSDESSREMYYLGQHTIPSDTVCYPAKLAHGHIECLLNKGVDFIFYPCMSYNIDEGESDNHFNCPIVAYYPELLFANNSRLNAKNFKYPYMDLNRRKNVIKVMAETLKEYNIKGKIPAAVDKAYEAMEAHINDIAKKADEIIRQARTE
;
A
#
# COMPACT_ATOMS: atom_id res chain seq x y z
N SER A 1 11.60 40.38 -28.82
CA SER A 1 12.44 40.93 -29.91
C SER A 1 13.83 40.32 -29.87
N ALA A 2 14.64 40.41 -30.95
CA ALA A 2 16.00 39.90 -30.96
C ALA A 2 16.89 40.63 -29.94
N GLU A 3 16.65 41.89 -29.68
CA GLU A 3 17.33 42.69 -28.66
C GLU A 3 17.08 42.21 -27.24
N GLU A 4 15.89 41.65 -26.93
CA GLU A 4 15.59 41.06 -25.61
C GLU A 4 16.38 39.77 -25.39
N LEU A 5 16.73 39.04 -26.44
CA LEU A 5 17.53 37.82 -26.36
C LEU A 5 19.02 38.12 -26.11
N GLU A 6 19.55 39.23 -26.59
CA GLU A 6 20.95 39.63 -26.36
C GLU A 6 21.21 39.92 -24.85
N HIS A 7 20.20 40.36 -24.13
CA HIS A 7 20.29 40.66 -22.68
C HIS A 7 19.66 39.60 -21.79
N PHE A 8 19.31 38.42 -22.35
CA PHE A 8 18.70 37.33 -21.60
C PHE A 8 19.73 36.69 -20.66
N SER A 9 19.45 36.76 -19.38
CA SER A 9 20.29 36.13 -18.38
C SER A 9 19.42 35.42 -17.33
N TYR A 10 19.93 34.31 -16.84
CA TYR A 10 19.29 33.53 -15.79
C TYR A 10 20.34 32.95 -14.84
N THR A 11 19.90 32.58 -13.65
CA THR A 11 20.67 31.78 -12.72
C THR A 11 19.98 30.44 -12.52
N SER A 12 20.76 29.37 -12.38
CA SER A 12 20.25 28.03 -12.14
C SER A 12 20.76 27.53 -10.78
N LYS A 13 19.87 26.93 -9.98
CA LYS A 13 20.20 26.31 -8.69
C LYS A 13 19.52 24.96 -8.58
N SER A 14 20.33 23.94 -8.28
CA SER A 14 19.80 22.61 -7.97
C SER A 14 19.55 22.49 -6.46
N LEU A 15 18.41 21.92 -6.09
CA LEU A 15 18.02 21.66 -4.70
C LEU A 15 17.08 20.45 -4.64
N ASN A 16 16.92 19.90 -3.45
CA ASN A 16 15.97 18.82 -3.22
C ASN A 16 14.65 19.34 -2.65
N CYS A 17 13.54 18.81 -3.16
CA CYS A 17 12.20 19.13 -2.67
C CYS A 17 11.96 18.50 -1.30
N GLY A 18 11.70 19.31 -0.28
CA GLY A 18 11.32 18.84 1.07
C GLY A 18 9.82 18.58 1.26
N GLY A 19 9.02 18.58 0.19
CA GLY A 19 7.55 18.51 0.29
C GLY A 19 6.96 17.14 0.59
N CYS A 20 7.72 16.06 0.36
CA CYS A 20 7.33 14.68 0.66
C CYS A 20 8.54 13.74 0.60
N THR A 21 8.33 12.46 0.92
CA THR A 21 9.39 11.42 0.93
C THR A 21 10.05 11.18 -0.44
N ALA A 22 9.42 11.59 -1.56
CA ALA A 22 10.00 11.46 -2.89
C ALA A 22 11.27 12.29 -3.09
N ASN A 23 11.47 13.36 -2.29
CA ASN A 23 12.68 14.19 -2.24
C ASN A 23 13.26 14.50 -3.64
N CYS A 24 12.39 14.95 -4.57
CA CYS A 24 12.74 15.19 -5.97
C CYS A 24 13.91 16.17 -6.10
N ALA A 25 14.88 15.85 -6.95
CA ALA A 25 15.90 16.79 -7.36
C ALA A 25 15.25 17.85 -8.27
N LEU A 26 15.26 19.10 -7.85
CA LEU A 26 14.69 20.23 -8.56
C LEU A 26 15.80 21.08 -9.17
N ASN A 27 15.55 21.61 -10.36
CA ASN A 27 16.35 22.66 -10.95
C ASN A 27 15.51 23.95 -11.02
N VAL A 28 15.91 24.96 -10.27
CA VAL A 28 15.24 26.25 -10.19
C VAL A 28 15.99 27.25 -11.04
N ILE A 29 15.36 27.71 -12.10
CA ILE A 29 15.86 28.77 -12.97
C ILE A 29 15.20 30.06 -12.56
N THR A 30 16.01 31.07 -12.26
CA THR A 30 15.53 32.42 -11.93
C THR A 30 15.98 33.37 -13.03
N PHE A 31 15.02 34.04 -13.64
CA PHE A 31 15.26 35.04 -14.69
C PHE A 31 15.52 36.43 -14.09
N LYS A 32 16.19 37.29 -14.84
CA LYS A 32 16.53 38.67 -14.43
C LYS A 32 15.31 39.53 -14.03
N ASN A 33 14.15 39.24 -14.62
CA ASN A 33 12.87 39.89 -14.29
C ASN A 33 12.20 39.33 -13.02
N GLY A 34 12.85 38.45 -12.26
CA GLY A 34 12.33 37.82 -11.05
C GLY A 34 11.43 36.59 -11.30
N GLY A 35 11.11 36.27 -12.54
CA GLY A 35 10.37 35.06 -12.91
C GLY A 35 11.15 33.81 -12.54
N ARG A 36 10.44 32.74 -12.13
CA ARG A 36 11.06 31.44 -11.80
C ARG A 36 10.45 30.32 -12.63
N PHE A 37 11.30 29.42 -13.07
CA PHE A 37 10.90 28.15 -13.69
C PHE A 37 11.51 27.00 -12.87
N ILE A 38 10.68 26.04 -12.49
CA ILE A 38 11.10 24.89 -11.69
C ILE A 38 10.86 23.62 -12.52
N SER A 39 11.88 22.80 -12.67
CA SER A 39 11.83 21.51 -13.34
C SER A 39 12.34 20.39 -12.43
N GLY A 40 12.09 19.13 -12.80
CA GLY A 40 12.44 17.96 -11.97
C GLY A 40 11.41 17.61 -10.90
N ASN A 41 10.38 18.45 -10.72
CA ASN A 41 9.27 18.16 -9.82
C ASN A 41 8.37 17.05 -10.42
N ARG A 42 7.90 16.16 -9.52
CA ARG A 42 6.94 15.10 -9.86
C ARG A 42 5.50 15.44 -9.47
N CYS A 43 5.30 16.58 -8.82
CA CYS A 43 3.98 17.06 -8.39
C CYS A 43 3.99 18.59 -8.21
N GLU A 44 2.82 19.19 -8.05
CA GLU A 44 2.60 20.62 -7.85
C GLU A 44 3.36 21.21 -6.65
N LYS A 45 3.56 20.42 -5.57
CA LYS A 45 4.31 20.87 -4.39
C LYS A 45 5.75 21.27 -4.74
N GLY A 46 6.41 20.46 -5.58
CA GLY A 46 7.77 20.77 -6.05
C GLY A 46 7.81 21.92 -7.06
N GLY A 47 6.71 22.22 -7.73
CA GLY A 47 6.58 23.32 -8.68
C GLY A 47 6.47 24.71 -8.06
N GLY A 48 6.52 24.82 -6.73
CA GLY A 48 6.46 26.12 -6.04
C GLY A 48 5.06 26.74 -5.99
N LYS A 49 4.01 26.02 -6.40
CA LYS A 49 2.64 26.49 -6.24
C LYS A 49 2.27 26.39 -4.77
N THR A 50 2.01 27.53 -4.14
CA THR A 50 1.40 27.61 -2.80
C THR A 50 0.02 26.96 -2.86
N LYS A 51 -0.32 26.15 -1.85
CA LYS A 51 -1.66 25.57 -1.71
C LYS A 51 -2.70 26.68 -1.71
N THR A 52 -3.42 26.86 -2.83
CA THR A 52 -4.82 27.27 -2.73
C THR A 52 -5.53 26.24 -1.85
N LYS A 53 -6.55 26.63 -1.08
CA LYS A 53 -7.33 25.71 -0.22
C LYS A 53 -7.44 24.36 -0.92
N SER A 54 -6.86 23.31 -0.33
CA SER A 54 -6.90 21.99 -0.96
C SER A 54 -8.35 21.55 -1.01
N ALA A 55 -8.85 21.24 -2.21
CA ALA A 55 -10.11 20.55 -2.33
C ALA A 55 -10.11 19.31 -1.42
N PRO A 56 -11.25 18.90 -0.86
CA PRO A 56 -11.35 17.69 -0.06
C PRO A 56 -10.77 16.50 -0.84
N SER A 57 -9.90 15.72 -0.21
CA SER A 57 -9.22 14.60 -0.85
C SER A 57 -9.78 13.28 -0.36
N LEU A 58 -10.45 12.53 -1.25
CA LEU A 58 -10.90 11.17 -0.95
C LEU A 58 -9.69 10.22 -0.70
N TYR A 59 -8.56 10.46 -1.36
CA TYR A 59 -7.35 9.65 -1.16
C TYR A 59 -6.79 9.79 0.26
N ASP A 60 -6.75 11.00 0.81
CA ASP A 60 -6.29 11.22 2.18
C ASP A 60 -7.22 10.53 3.19
N TYR A 61 -8.53 10.56 2.94
CA TYR A 61 -9.51 9.85 3.76
C TYR A 61 -9.31 8.33 3.70
N LYS A 62 -9.28 7.76 2.48
CA LYS A 62 -9.07 6.33 2.25
C LYS A 62 -7.77 5.84 2.90
N TYR A 63 -6.67 6.57 2.69
CA TYR A 63 -5.37 6.27 3.25
C TYR A 63 -5.41 6.23 4.79
N THR A 64 -5.96 7.27 5.41
CA THR A 64 -6.07 7.38 6.87
C THR A 64 -6.95 6.28 7.45
N SER A 65 -8.08 5.97 6.80
CA SER A 65 -8.99 4.89 7.20
C SER A 65 -8.28 3.53 7.21
N ILE A 66 -7.55 3.20 6.14
CA ILE A 66 -6.79 1.95 6.03
C ILE A 66 -5.70 1.85 7.10
N ILE A 67 -4.87 2.89 7.27
CA ILE A 67 -3.77 2.87 8.25
C ILE A 67 -4.29 2.75 9.69
N ASN A 68 -5.48 3.28 9.96
CA ASN A 68 -6.10 3.19 11.27
C ASN A 68 -6.85 1.87 11.48
N THR A 69 -6.95 1.01 10.45
CA THR A 69 -7.58 -0.30 10.60
C THR A 69 -6.91 -1.08 11.72
N GLY A 70 -7.69 -1.42 12.74
CA GLY A 70 -7.28 -2.31 13.83
C GLY A 70 -6.24 -1.78 14.80
N LYS A 71 -5.92 -0.48 14.81
CA LYS A 71 -4.95 0.09 15.76
C LYS A 71 -5.30 -0.18 17.23
N ASP A 72 -6.59 -0.36 17.54
CA ASP A 72 -7.09 -0.53 18.89
C ASP A 72 -7.54 -1.97 19.20
N VAL A 73 -7.32 -2.91 18.27
CA VAL A 73 -7.80 -4.30 18.42
C VAL A 73 -6.63 -5.25 18.62
N HIS A 74 -6.37 -5.59 19.89
CA HIS A 74 -5.34 -6.56 20.25
C HIS A 74 -5.96 -7.73 21.05
N PRO A 75 -5.78 -8.98 20.61
CA PRO A 75 -6.17 -10.14 21.38
C PRO A 75 -5.43 -10.17 22.73
N LYS A 76 -6.15 -10.47 23.82
CA LYS A 76 -5.52 -10.54 25.17
C LYS A 76 -4.42 -11.61 25.28
N ASN A 77 -4.59 -12.74 24.58
CA ASN A 77 -3.62 -13.84 24.54
C ASN A 77 -3.52 -14.31 23.08
N PRO A 78 -2.69 -13.66 22.23
CA PRO A 78 -2.58 -14.03 20.83
C PRO A 78 -1.94 -15.42 20.67
N ILE A 79 -2.44 -16.16 19.66
CA ILE A 79 -1.89 -17.48 19.30
C ILE A 79 -0.46 -17.32 18.73
N ALA A 80 -0.28 -16.30 17.90
CA ALA A 80 0.99 -15.92 17.29
C ALA A 80 0.87 -14.50 16.70
N LYS A 81 2.00 -13.90 16.31
CA LYS A 81 2.08 -12.61 15.62
C LYS A 81 2.15 -12.82 14.12
N VAL A 82 1.17 -12.30 13.38
CA VAL A 82 1.15 -12.33 11.92
C VAL A 82 1.51 -10.98 11.34
N GLY A 83 2.53 -10.93 10.49
CA GLY A 83 2.93 -9.75 9.73
C GLY A 83 2.05 -9.55 8.49
N LEU A 84 1.50 -8.35 8.34
CA LEU A 84 0.69 -7.96 7.19
C LEU A 84 1.40 -6.80 6.45
N PRO A 85 1.92 -7.02 5.23
CA PRO A 85 2.65 -5.99 4.50
C PRO A 85 1.69 -4.94 3.90
N LEU A 86 1.95 -3.66 4.13
CA LEU A 86 1.23 -2.55 3.51
C LEU A 86 1.73 -2.30 2.07
N ALA A 87 1.56 -3.29 1.20
CA ALA A 87 2.11 -3.28 -0.15
C ALA A 87 1.10 -3.75 -1.20
N LEU A 88 1.16 -3.15 -2.39
CA LEU A 88 0.36 -3.52 -3.56
C LEU A 88 -1.15 -3.61 -3.23
N SER A 89 -1.88 -4.58 -3.79
CA SER A 89 -3.31 -4.77 -3.55
C SER A 89 -3.65 -5.19 -2.11
N PHE A 90 -2.70 -5.77 -1.40
CA PHE A 90 -2.90 -6.18 0.00
C PHE A 90 -3.24 -5.00 0.91
N TYR A 91 -2.71 -3.83 0.58
CA TYR A 91 -3.00 -2.58 1.24
C TYR A 91 -4.52 -2.26 1.27
N GLU A 92 -5.20 -2.36 0.14
CA GLU A 92 -6.65 -2.11 0.05
C GLU A 92 -7.49 -3.19 0.76
N GLN A 93 -6.97 -4.40 0.85
CA GLN A 93 -7.64 -5.54 1.48
C GLN A 93 -7.35 -5.64 2.98
N LEU A 94 -6.63 -4.68 3.56
CA LEU A 94 -6.25 -4.72 4.97
C LEU A 94 -7.43 -4.88 5.93
N PRO A 95 -8.60 -4.24 5.76
CA PRO A 95 -9.76 -4.46 6.62
C PRO A 95 -10.21 -5.93 6.68
N PHE A 96 -10.13 -6.64 5.54
CA PHE A 96 -10.43 -8.07 5.47
C PHE A 96 -9.38 -8.89 6.24
N TRP A 97 -8.10 -8.74 5.91
CA TRP A 97 -7.03 -9.56 6.47
C TRP A 97 -6.82 -9.32 7.94
N HIS A 98 -6.88 -8.06 8.37
CA HIS A 98 -6.78 -7.70 9.78
C HIS A 98 -7.90 -8.36 10.59
N THR A 99 -9.16 -8.21 10.16
CA THR A 99 -10.31 -8.80 10.84
C THR A 99 -10.23 -10.32 10.87
N LEU A 100 -9.88 -10.96 9.74
CA LEU A 100 -9.72 -12.40 9.66
C LEU A 100 -8.75 -12.94 10.71
N PHE A 101 -7.54 -12.38 10.76
CA PHE A 101 -6.51 -12.86 11.68
C PHE A 101 -6.84 -12.55 13.15
N THR A 102 -7.40 -11.39 13.43
CA THR A 102 -7.81 -11.02 14.80
C THR A 102 -8.93 -11.93 15.32
N GLU A 103 -9.95 -12.23 14.50
CA GLU A 103 -11.03 -13.16 14.85
C GLU A 103 -10.51 -14.60 15.04
N LEU A 104 -9.47 -14.98 14.33
CA LEU A 104 -8.80 -16.26 14.54
C LEU A 104 -7.95 -16.29 15.83
N GLY A 105 -7.68 -15.14 16.44
CA GLY A 105 -6.91 -15.01 17.67
C GLY A 105 -5.43 -14.71 17.47
N PHE A 106 -5.03 -14.21 16.30
CA PHE A 106 -3.66 -13.74 16.04
C PHE A 106 -3.51 -12.25 16.37
N GLU A 107 -2.34 -11.85 16.82
CA GLU A 107 -1.92 -10.45 16.85
C GLU A 107 -1.45 -10.04 15.44
N THR A 108 -2.09 -9.05 14.84
CA THR A 108 -1.68 -8.51 13.56
C THR A 108 -0.64 -7.41 13.73
N VAL A 109 0.45 -7.51 12.99
CA VAL A 109 1.54 -6.52 12.98
C VAL A 109 1.66 -5.98 11.56
N LEU A 110 1.40 -4.68 11.39
CA LEU A 110 1.56 -4.02 10.10
C LEU A 110 3.00 -3.61 9.85
N SER A 111 3.45 -3.65 8.61
CA SER A 111 4.68 -2.95 8.22
C SER A 111 4.50 -1.45 8.35
N ASP A 112 5.59 -0.70 8.47
CA ASP A 112 5.54 0.76 8.49
C ASP A 112 5.08 1.31 7.13
N GLU A 113 4.71 2.59 7.09
CA GLU A 113 4.27 3.25 5.86
C GLU A 113 5.38 3.28 4.80
N SER A 114 4.97 3.21 3.53
CA SER A 114 5.89 3.29 2.40
C SER A 114 6.68 4.59 2.42
N SER A 115 8.00 4.48 2.37
CA SER A 115 8.92 5.60 2.34
C SER A 115 10.15 5.28 1.48
N ARG A 116 11.05 6.22 1.34
CA ARG A 116 12.33 5.98 0.67
C ARG A 116 13.23 5.06 1.50
N GLU A 117 13.17 5.18 2.81
CA GLU A 117 13.87 4.31 3.76
C GLU A 117 13.38 2.88 3.65
N MET A 118 12.05 2.69 3.46
CA MET A 118 11.46 1.38 3.17
C MET A 118 12.04 0.76 1.89
N TYR A 119 12.23 1.55 0.83
CA TYR A 119 12.92 1.06 -0.37
C TYR A 119 14.35 0.60 -0.08
N TYR A 120 15.13 1.40 0.64
CA TYR A 120 16.52 1.04 0.96
C TYR A 120 16.61 -0.20 1.84
N LEU A 121 15.65 -0.38 2.76
CA LEU A 121 15.59 -1.53 3.63
C LEU A 121 15.51 -2.85 2.84
N GLY A 122 14.72 -2.88 1.77
CA GLY A 122 14.51 -4.08 0.94
C GLY A 122 15.39 -4.16 -0.31
N GLN A 123 16.17 -3.14 -0.63
CA GLN A 123 16.88 -3.00 -1.91
C GLN A 123 17.76 -4.21 -2.26
N HIS A 124 18.40 -4.81 -1.28
CA HIS A 124 19.33 -5.94 -1.46
C HIS A 124 18.63 -7.24 -1.91
N THR A 125 17.30 -7.33 -1.80
CA THR A 125 16.52 -8.50 -2.22
C THR A 125 15.80 -8.29 -3.56
N ILE A 126 15.95 -7.12 -4.19
CA ILE A 126 15.28 -6.78 -5.46
C ILE A 126 16.04 -7.44 -6.62
N PRO A 127 15.43 -8.40 -7.37
CA PRO A 127 16.14 -9.13 -8.41
C PRO A 127 16.29 -8.39 -9.74
N SER A 128 15.51 -7.32 -9.96
CA SER A 128 15.49 -6.60 -11.22
C SER A 128 15.16 -5.12 -11.05
N ASP A 129 15.92 -4.26 -11.75
CA ASP A 129 15.67 -2.83 -11.78
C ASP A 129 14.44 -2.43 -12.63
N THR A 130 13.97 -3.32 -13.49
CA THR A 130 12.84 -3.05 -14.41
C THR A 130 11.47 -3.17 -13.74
N VAL A 131 11.39 -3.76 -12.55
CA VAL A 131 10.13 -3.90 -11.82
C VAL A 131 9.63 -2.53 -11.34
N CYS A 132 8.30 -2.36 -11.27
CA CYS A 132 7.70 -1.09 -10.84
C CYS A 132 8.06 -0.72 -9.40
N TYR A 133 8.05 0.56 -9.09
CA TYR A 133 8.45 1.06 -7.77
C TYR A 133 7.61 0.51 -6.60
N PRO A 134 6.26 0.36 -6.71
CA PRO A 134 5.47 -0.29 -5.67
C PRO A 134 5.90 -1.73 -5.36
N ALA A 135 6.30 -2.50 -6.37
CA ALA A 135 6.85 -3.83 -6.16
C ALA A 135 8.21 -3.79 -5.45
N LYS A 136 9.07 -2.82 -5.78
CA LYS A 136 10.35 -2.61 -5.06
C LYS A 136 10.11 -2.29 -3.58
N LEU A 137 9.08 -1.50 -3.26
CA LEU A 137 8.69 -1.22 -1.87
C LEU A 137 8.23 -2.47 -1.13
N ALA A 138 7.58 -3.43 -1.80
CA ALA A 138 7.15 -4.67 -1.15
C ALA A 138 8.31 -5.43 -0.50
N HIS A 139 9.52 -5.41 -1.09
CA HIS A 139 10.71 -5.98 -0.49
C HIS A 139 11.04 -5.33 0.88
N GLY A 140 10.94 -4.01 0.96
CA GLY A 140 11.14 -3.28 2.21
C GLY A 140 10.09 -3.61 3.27
N HIS A 141 8.82 -3.73 2.87
CA HIS A 141 7.74 -4.13 3.78
C HIS A 141 7.98 -5.52 4.39
N ILE A 142 8.49 -6.48 3.60
CA ILE A 142 8.86 -7.79 4.12
C ILE A 142 10.02 -7.69 5.12
N GLU A 143 11.09 -6.97 4.78
CA GLU A 143 12.22 -6.75 5.68
C GLU A 143 11.81 -6.05 6.98
N CYS A 144 10.93 -5.06 6.90
CA CYS A 144 10.35 -4.36 8.05
C CYS A 144 9.65 -5.35 9.00
N LEU A 145 8.81 -6.24 8.47
CA LEU A 145 8.09 -7.23 9.27
C LEU A 145 9.03 -8.28 9.89
N LEU A 146 10.04 -8.74 9.15
CA LEU A 146 11.07 -9.62 9.69
C LEU A 146 11.83 -8.96 10.85
N ASN A 147 12.12 -7.66 10.75
CA ASN A 147 12.80 -6.90 11.80
C ASN A 147 11.90 -6.64 13.02
N LYS A 148 10.57 -6.59 12.83
CA LYS A 148 9.58 -6.52 13.93
C LYS A 148 9.41 -7.84 14.67
N GLY A 149 10.03 -8.93 14.20
CA GLY A 149 10.03 -10.22 14.88
C GLY A 149 8.66 -10.90 14.91
N VAL A 150 7.90 -10.82 13.80
CA VAL A 150 6.65 -11.56 13.65
C VAL A 150 6.91 -13.06 13.52
N ASP A 151 5.99 -13.90 13.98
CA ASP A 151 6.13 -15.37 13.89
C ASP A 151 6.05 -15.84 12.43
N PHE A 152 5.16 -15.21 11.64
CA PHE A 152 5.11 -15.39 10.19
C PHE A 152 4.51 -14.17 9.51
N ILE A 153 4.85 -14.00 8.24
CA ILE A 153 4.24 -13.01 7.34
C ILE A 153 3.22 -13.72 6.46
N PHE A 154 2.03 -13.14 6.32
CA PHE A 154 1.01 -13.62 5.40
C PHE A 154 0.89 -12.65 4.23
N TYR A 155 1.11 -13.16 3.02
CA TYR A 155 1.03 -12.37 1.79
C TYR A 155 0.59 -13.26 0.62
N PRO A 156 -0.73 -13.40 0.34
CA PRO A 156 -1.22 -14.32 -0.68
C PRO A 156 -0.91 -13.86 -2.10
N CYS A 157 -0.75 -14.82 -3.01
CA CYS A 157 -0.76 -14.60 -4.45
C CYS A 157 -2.20 -14.46 -4.94
N MET A 158 -2.55 -13.28 -5.48
CA MET A 158 -3.91 -12.91 -5.84
C MET A 158 -4.03 -12.65 -7.34
N SER A 159 -4.39 -13.67 -8.13
CA SER A 159 -4.54 -13.52 -9.58
C SER A 159 -5.75 -12.68 -9.98
N TYR A 160 -6.80 -12.66 -9.16
CA TYR A 160 -8.03 -11.91 -9.40
C TYR A 160 -8.28 -10.92 -8.27
N ASN A 161 -8.70 -9.71 -8.64
CA ASN A 161 -9.26 -8.75 -7.70
C ASN A 161 -10.73 -9.09 -7.40
N ILE A 162 -11.32 -8.37 -6.46
CA ILE A 162 -12.74 -8.50 -6.11
C ILE A 162 -13.58 -8.03 -7.31
N ASP A 163 -14.59 -8.82 -7.65
CA ASP A 163 -15.59 -8.46 -8.63
C ASP A 163 -16.62 -7.53 -7.97
N GLU A 164 -16.55 -6.24 -8.31
CA GLU A 164 -17.50 -5.22 -7.84
C GLU A 164 -18.69 -5.04 -8.81
N GLY A 165 -18.74 -5.83 -9.89
CA GLY A 165 -19.80 -5.77 -10.90
C GLY A 165 -19.70 -4.60 -11.90
N GLU A 166 -18.62 -3.81 -11.84
CA GLU A 166 -18.45 -2.59 -12.63
C GLU A 166 -17.56 -2.79 -13.87
N SER A 167 -16.97 -3.98 -14.05
CA SER A 167 -15.99 -4.25 -15.10
C SER A 167 -16.03 -5.72 -15.55
N ASP A 168 -15.63 -5.97 -16.79
CA ASP A 168 -15.55 -7.32 -17.38
C ASP A 168 -14.26 -8.05 -17.04
N ASN A 169 -13.26 -7.33 -16.50
CA ASN A 169 -11.93 -7.88 -16.22
C ASN A 169 -11.49 -7.61 -14.79
N HIS A 170 -11.21 -8.68 -14.07
CA HIS A 170 -10.78 -8.65 -12.68
C HIS A 170 -9.37 -9.22 -12.48
N PHE A 171 -8.61 -9.44 -13.55
CA PHE A 171 -7.23 -9.91 -13.45
C PHE A 171 -6.34 -8.82 -12.86
N ASN A 172 -5.60 -9.19 -11.83
CA ASN A 172 -4.52 -8.36 -11.33
C ASN A 172 -3.33 -8.37 -12.30
N CYS A 173 -2.52 -7.32 -12.25
CA CYS A 173 -1.26 -7.32 -12.97
C CYS A 173 -0.35 -8.46 -12.45
N PRO A 174 0.59 -8.98 -13.27
CA PRO A 174 1.47 -10.09 -12.85
C PRO A 174 2.21 -9.83 -11.53
N ILE A 175 2.58 -8.57 -11.26
CA ILE A 175 3.25 -8.20 -10.02
C ILE A 175 2.33 -8.44 -8.80
N VAL A 176 1.08 -8.04 -8.86
CA VAL A 176 0.12 -8.30 -7.77
C VAL A 176 -0.17 -9.79 -7.66
N ALA A 177 -0.32 -10.48 -8.80
CA ALA A 177 -0.73 -11.88 -8.84
C ALA A 177 0.31 -12.85 -8.26
N TYR A 178 1.62 -12.61 -8.50
CA TYR A 178 2.68 -13.60 -8.24
C TYR A 178 3.86 -13.08 -7.41
N TYR A 179 3.86 -11.82 -7.05
CA TYR A 179 5.02 -11.21 -6.42
C TYR A 179 5.41 -11.81 -5.06
N PRO A 180 4.48 -12.30 -4.23
CA PRO A 180 4.85 -13.00 -3.00
C PRO A 180 5.75 -14.22 -3.23
N GLU A 181 5.56 -14.97 -4.32
CA GLU A 181 6.45 -16.08 -4.68
C GLU A 181 7.84 -15.59 -5.06
N LEU A 182 7.93 -14.47 -5.80
CA LEU A 182 9.20 -13.86 -6.17
C LEU A 182 9.94 -13.33 -4.93
N LEU A 183 9.24 -12.71 -3.99
CA LEU A 183 9.80 -12.27 -2.70
C LEU A 183 10.40 -13.45 -1.93
N PHE A 184 9.67 -14.57 -1.86
CA PHE A 184 10.14 -15.80 -1.22
C PHE A 184 11.41 -16.34 -1.86
N ALA A 185 11.47 -16.36 -3.20
CA ALA A 185 12.62 -16.88 -3.94
C ALA A 185 13.89 -16.01 -3.82
N ASN A 186 13.75 -14.70 -3.56
CA ASN A 186 14.86 -13.74 -3.57
C ASN A 186 15.24 -13.21 -2.19
N ASN A 187 14.65 -13.72 -1.12
CA ASN A 187 15.00 -13.32 0.25
C ASN A 187 15.39 -14.54 1.09
N SER A 188 16.67 -14.68 1.37
CA SER A 188 17.23 -15.81 2.13
C SER A 188 16.76 -15.89 3.60
N ARG A 189 16.17 -14.83 4.14
CA ARG A 189 15.57 -14.81 5.49
C ARG A 189 14.19 -15.47 5.52
N LEU A 190 13.53 -15.66 4.36
CA LEU A 190 12.21 -16.28 4.25
C LEU A 190 12.32 -17.81 4.13
N ASN A 191 11.37 -18.49 4.72
CA ASN A 191 11.22 -19.94 4.65
C ASN A 191 9.71 -20.31 4.83
N ALA A 192 9.36 -21.57 4.59
CA ALA A 192 7.97 -22.04 4.66
C ALA A 192 7.30 -21.88 6.04
N LYS A 193 8.06 -21.69 7.13
CA LYS A 193 7.51 -21.46 8.46
C LYS A 193 7.14 -20.00 8.67
N ASN A 194 8.01 -19.07 8.24
CA ASN A 194 7.85 -17.64 8.53
C ASN A 194 7.26 -16.84 7.37
N PHE A 195 6.94 -17.45 6.21
CA PHE A 195 6.31 -16.77 5.09
C PHE A 195 5.26 -17.66 4.42
N LYS A 196 4.00 -17.21 4.43
CA LYS A 196 2.85 -17.93 3.90
C LYS A 196 2.24 -17.13 2.75
N TYR A 197 2.32 -17.68 1.54
CA TYR A 197 1.86 -17.02 0.30
C TYR A 197 0.94 -17.92 -0.53
N PRO A 198 -0.21 -18.36 0.02
CA PRO A 198 -1.12 -19.23 -0.72
C PRO A 198 -1.69 -18.51 -1.95
N TYR A 199 -2.01 -19.29 -2.98
CA TYR A 199 -2.77 -18.81 -4.13
C TYR A 199 -4.26 -18.80 -3.80
N MET A 200 -4.92 -17.65 -3.96
CA MET A 200 -6.34 -17.49 -3.68
C MET A 200 -6.94 -16.28 -4.38
N ASP A 201 -8.25 -16.18 -4.35
CA ASP A 201 -9.04 -14.99 -4.67
C ASP A 201 -10.14 -14.81 -3.61
N LEU A 202 -10.59 -13.56 -3.44
CA LEU A 202 -11.65 -13.23 -2.48
C LEU A 202 -13.08 -13.35 -3.07
N ASN A 203 -13.24 -13.72 -4.34
CA ASN A 203 -14.56 -13.86 -4.97
C ASN A 203 -15.28 -15.14 -4.55
N ARG A 204 -14.54 -16.14 -4.05
CA ARG A 204 -15.06 -17.46 -3.70
C ARG A 204 -14.85 -17.78 -2.24
N ARG A 205 -15.78 -17.33 -1.39
CA ARG A 205 -15.73 -17.51 0.07
C ARG A 205 -15.38 -18.95 0.51
N LYS A 206 -15.98 -19.97 -0.14
CA LYS A 206 -15.66 -21.39 0.15
C LYS A 206 -14.20 -21.74 -0.12
N ASN A 207 -13.62 -21.15 -1.17
CA ASN A 207 -12.22 -21.35 -1.49
C ASN A 207 -11.31 -20.69 -0.45
N VAL A 208 -11.64 -19.47 -0.04
CA VAL A 208 -10.92 -18.77 1.04
C VAL A 208 -10.88 -19.62 2.32
N ILE A 209 -12.02 -20.15 2.74
CA ILE A 209 -12.11 -21.03 3.93
C ILE A 209 -11.21 -22.25 3.76
N LYS A 210 -11.24 -22.92 2.61
CA LYS A 210 -10.42 -24.10 2.34
C LYS A 210 -8.93 -23.78 2.37
N VAL A 211 -8.51 -22.72 1.67
CA VAL A 211 -7.10 -22.31 1.58
C VAL A 211 -6.58 -21.88 2.94
N MET A 212 -7.34 -21.08 3.70
CA MET A 212 -6.95 -20.67 5.05
C MET A 212 -6.85 -21.86 6.01
N ALA A 213 -7.75 -22.84 5.91
CA ALA A 213 -7.68 -24.06 6.73
C ALA A 213 -6.41 -24.87 6.48
N GLU A 214 -5.95 -24.95 5.23
CA GLU A 214 -4.69 -25.62 4.88
C GLU A 214 -3.47 -24.78 5.30
N THR A 215 -3.51 -23.46 5.05
CA THR A 215 -2.41 -22.55 5.35
C THR A 215 -2.11 -22.46 6.86
N LEU A 216 -3.14 -22.54 7.69
CA LEU A 216 -3.04 -22.39 9.14
C LEU A 216 -3.26 -23.70 9.91
N LYS A 217 -3.07 -24.86 9.24
CA LYS A 217 -3.36 -26.18 9.83
C LYS A 217 -2.59 -26.47 11.12
N GLU A 218 -1.37 -25.94 11.25
CA GLU A 218 -0.54 -26.13 12.44
C GLU A 218 -1.14 -25.52 13.73
N TYR A 219 -2.06 -24.55 13.61
CA TYR A 219 -2.68 -23.84 14.74
C TYR A 219 -3.97 -24.53 15.25
N ASN A 220 -4.46 -25.58 14.60
CA ASN A 220 -5.68 -26.33 14.98
C ASN A 220 -6.95 -25.48 15.13
N ILE A 221 -7.08 -24.43 14.30
CA ILE A 221 -8.19 -23.45 14.36
C ILE A 221 -9.24 -23.61 13.27
N LYS A 222 -9.24 -24.76 12.53
CA LYS A 222 -10.10 -25.01 11.37
C LYS A 222 -11.59 -24.70 11.65
N GLY A 223 -12.11 -25.02 12.82
CA GLY A 223 -13.50 -24.77 13.18
C GLY A 223 -13.88 -23.30 13.34
N LYS A 224 -12.90 -22.40 13.56
CA LYS A 224 -13.13 -20.96 13.70
C LYS A 224 -13.10 -20.23 12.35
N ILE A 225 -12.46 -20.80 11.33
CA ILE A 225 -12.19 -20.13 10.04
C ILE A 225 -13.48 -19.67 9.34
N PRO A 226 -14.56 -20.46 9.23
CA PRO A 226 -15.75 -20.00 8.53
C PRO A 226 -16.34 -18.71 9.11
N ALA A 227 -16.53 -18.65 10.42
CA ALA A 227 -17.07 -17.46 11.09
C ALA A 227 -16.12 -16.24 10.99
N ALA A 228 -14.79 -16.46 11.10
CA ALA A 228 -13.81 -15.40 10.93
C ALA A 228 -13.79 -14.86 9.50
N VAL A 229 -13.93 -15.71 8.50
CA VAL A 229 -14.04 -15.30 7.08
C VAL A 229 -15.30 -14.48 6.85
N ASP A 230 -16.46 -14.88 7.42
CA ASP A 230 -17.70 -14.12 7.29
C ASP A 230 -17.55 -12.70 7.85
N LYS A 231 -17.00 -12.55 9.05
CA LYS A 231 -16.72 -11.25 9.66
C LYS A 231 -15.71 -10.41 8.86
N ALA A 232 -14.72 -11.05 8.26
CA ALA A 232 -13.75 -10.36 7.42
C ALA A 232 -14.39 -9.75 6.17
N TYR A 233 -15.33 -10.47 5.52
CA TYR A 233 -16.12 -9.92 4.42
C TYR A 233 -17.00 -8.75 4.87
N GLU A 234 -17.67 -8.89 6.02
CA GLU A 234 -18.49 -7.81 6.59
C GLU A 234 -17.64 -6.54 6.86
N ALA A 235 -16.45 -6.70 7.42
CA ALA A 235 -15.54 -5.57 7.68
C ALA A 235 -15.06 -4.90 6.39
N MET A 236 -14.76 -5.67 5.36
CA MET A 236 -14.37 -5.15 4.06
C MET A 236 -15.52 -4.42 3.37
N GLU A 237 -16.73 -4.98 3.36
CA GLU A 237 -17.92 -4.35 2.82
C GLU A 237 -18.26 -3.06 3.55
N ALA A 238 -18.19 -3.05 4.87
CA ALA A 238 -18.39 -1.85 5.68
C ALA A 238 -17.37 -0.76 5.32
N HIS A 239 -16.10 -1.11 5.10
CA HIS A 239 -15.05 -0.18 4.69
C HIS A 239 -15.32 0.39 3.29
N ILE A 240 -15.69 -0.43 2.31
CA ILE A 240 -16.03 0.01 0.95
C ILE A 240 -17.22 0.99 0.99
N ASN A 241 -18.26 0.65 1.74
CA ASN A 241 -19.45 1.49 1.90
C ASN A 241 -19.12 2.83 2.58
N ASP A 242 -18.21 2.85 3.56
CA ASP A 242 -17.76 4.07 4.21
C ASP A 242 -17.01 4.99 3.23
N ILE A 243 -16.10 4.44 2.41
CA ILE A 243 -15.40 5.18 1.36
C ILE A 243 -16.38 5.74 0.31
N ALA A 244 -17.36 4.95 -0.14
CA ALA A 244 -18.38 5.38 -1.09
C ALA A 244 -19.22 6.54 -0.53
N LYS A 245 -19.67 6.43 0.71
CA LYS A 245 -20.40 7.50 1.41
C LYS A 245 -19.58 8.78 1.50
N LYS A 246 -18.29 8.66 1.81
CA LYS A 246 -17.38 9.82 1.87
C LYS A 246 -17.17 10.46 0.49
N ALA A 247 -17.08 9.65 -0.55
CA ALA A 247 -17.00 10.14 -1.93
C ALA A 247 -18.23 10.97 -2.29
N ASP A 248 -19.44 10.51 -1.96
CA ASP A 248 -20.69 11.25 -2.19
C ASP A 248 -20.75 12.58 -1.42
N GLU A 249 -20.22 12.62 -0.19
CA GLU A 249 -20.11 13.87 0.56
C GLU A 249 -19.19 14.88 -0.14
N ILE A 250 -18.02 14.43 -0.60
CA ILE A 250 -17.05 15.27 -1.31
C ILE A 250 -17.63 15.79 -2.62
N ILE A 251 -18.31 14.93 -3.40
CA ILE A 251 -18.97 15.32 -4.66
C ILE A 251 -20.06 16.38 -4.41
N ARG A 252 -20.85 16.21 -3.36
CA ARG A 252 -21.87 17.21 -2.98
C ARG A 252 -21.24 18.54 -2.61
N GLN A 253 -20.17 18.55 -1.81
CA GLN A 253 -19.45 19.77 -1.46
C GLN A 253 -18.89 20.48 -2.70
N ALA A 254 -18.25 19.75 -3.60
CA ALA A 254 -17.68 20.31 -4.83
C ALA A 254 -18.72 20.88 -5.82
N ARG A 255 -20.00 20.47 -5.72
CA ARG A 255 -21.10 21.03 -6.54
C ARG A 255 -21.70 22.31 -5.97
N THR A 256 -21.42 22.62 -4.70
CA THR A 256 -21.95 23.79 -4.00
C THR A 256 -20.93 24.95 -3.91
N GLU A 257 -19.67 24.70 -4.24
CA GLU A 257 -18.60 25.71 -4.40
C GLU A 257 -18.49 26.20 -5.85
#